data_3a3dc7bdd9e51ee47717f6ddf2edf58c
#
_entry.id   3a3dc7bdd9e51ee47717f6ddf2edf58c
#
_cell.length_a   1.000
_cell.length_b   1.000
_cell.length_c   1.000
_cell.angle_alpha   90.00
_cell.angle_beta   90.00
_cell.angle_gamma   90.00
#
_symmetry.space_group_name_H-M   'P 1'
#
loop_
_entity.id
_entity.type
_entity.pdbx_description
1 polymer ?
#
loop_
_entity_poly.entity_id
_entity_poly.type
_entity_poly.pdbx_seq_one_letter_code
_entity_poly.pdbx_strand_id
1 'polypeptide(L)'
;MIRFLVLCSFIFVSCSKQDSSYAKTENENNSNTSSLNRERVDSLLVSNNIFQISYNEKYEQPNWVKYTVRDIIKNADRAGIQFYTVDSIYTSDDDDYYSNRWDRGHMAPAGSFNDSYENLYSTFSYINVALQYDDLNRGVWVELEDQVRKWAVDFGDI
;
A
#
# COMPACT_ATOMS: atom_id res chain seq x y z
N MET A 1 -26.15 2.26 -14.38
CA MET A 1 -24.92 2.56 -13.59
C MET A 1 -24.54 1.27 -12.88
N ILE A 2 -23.67 0.48 -13.50
CA ILE A 2 -23.25 -0.81 -12.94
C ILE A 2 -22.03 -0.54 -12.08
N ARG A 3 -22.17 -0.69 -10.77
CA ARG A 3 -21.03 -0.60 -9.84
C ARG A 3 -20.37 -1.97 -9.77
N PHE A 4 -19.24 -2.13 -10.43
CA PHE A 4 -18.40 -3.31 -10.23
C PHE A 4 -17.62 -3.15 -8.92
N LEU A 5 -17.95 -3.98 -7.95
CA LEU A 5 -17.16 -4.15 -6.74
C LEU A 5 -16.12 -5.22 -7.07
N VAL A 6 -14.88 -4.82 -7.35
CA VAL A 6 -13.77 -5.79 -7.46
C VAL A 6 -13.39 -6.19 -6.05
N LEU A 7 -13.99 -7.28 -5.60
CA LEU A 7 -13.66 -7.90 -4.31
C LEU A 7 -12.47 -8.85 -4.56
N CYS A 8 -11.24 -8.37 -4.38
CA CYS A 8 -10.08 -9.25 -4.36
C CYS A 8 -10.07 -10.00 -3.01
N SER A 9 -10.64 -11.21 -3.02
CA SER A 9 -10.50 -12.13 -1.87
C SER A 9 -9.11 -12.76 -1.94
N PHE A 10 -8.20 -12.30 -1.11
CA PHE A 10 -6.90 -12.94 -0.96
C PHE A 10 -7.03 -14.23 -0.16
N ILE A 11 -6.60 -15.34 -0.75
CA ILE A 11 -6.40 -16.61 -0.03
C ILE A 11 -5.09 -16.47 0.74
N PHE A 12 -5.17 -16.29 2.06
CA PHE A 12 -4.02 -16.27 2.92
C PHE A 12 -3.46 -17.69 3.09
N VAL A 13 -2.26 -17.91 2.57
CA VAL A 13 -1.45 -19.05 3.02
C VAL A 13 -0.80 -18.61 4.33
N SER A 14 -1.30 -19.14 5.44
CA SER A 14 -0.71 -18.95 6.76
C SER A 14 0.66 -19.63 6.80
N CYS A 15 1.72 -18.84 6.73
CA CYS A 15 3.06 -19.29 7.05
C CYS A 15 3.30 -19.06 8.55
N SER A 16 3.33 -20.14 9.32
CA SER A 16 3.69 -20.07 10.74
C SER A 16 5.17 -19.72 10.87
N LYS A 17 5.47 -18.55 11.41
CA LYS A 17 6.83 -18.17 11.83
C LYS A 17 7.22 -19.03 13.02
N GLN A 18 8.31 -19.74 12.88
CA GLN A 18 8.93 -20.51 13.98
C GLN A 18 9.78 -19.54 14.80
N ASP A 19 9.47 -19.37 16.06
CA ASP A 19 10.19 -18.50 16.99
C ASP A 19 11.66 -18.95 17.15
N SER A 20 12.57 -18.12 16.67
CA SER A 20 13.99 -18.21 17.02
C SER A 20 14.32 -17.11 18.02
N SER A 21 14.47 -17.49 19.29
CA SER A 21 14.88 -16.60 20.36
C SER A 21 16.35 -16.22 20.21
N TYR A 22 16.61 -14.98 19.76
CA TYR A 22 17.90 -14.34 19.94
C TYR A 22 17.80 -13.15 20.89
N ALA A 23 18.51 -13.26 22.02
CA ALA A 23 18.69 -12.17 22.96
C ALA A 23 19.50 -11.04 22.30
N LYS A 24 18.93 -9.86 22.17
CA LYS A 24 19.59 -8.65 21.68
C LYS A 24 20.07 -7.84 22.87
N THR A 25 21.37 -7.67 22.95
CA THR A 25 22.04 -6.79 23.93
C THR A 25 21.73 -5.33 23.57
N GLU A 26 21.19 -4.58 24.51
CA GLU A 26 20.87 -3.15 24.36
C GLU A 26 22.14 -2.33 24.21
N ASN A 27 22.24 -1.58 23.12
CA ASN A 27 23.09 -0.42 23.00
C ASN A 27 22.19 0.79 22.71
N GLU A 28 22.04 1.65 23.71
CA GLU A 28 21.33 2.91 23.61
C GLU A 28 22.06 3.84 22.62
N ASN A 29 21.47 4.10 21.47
CA ASN A 29 21.72 5.29 20.67
C ASN A 29 20.40 5.98 20.39
N ASN A 30 20.26 7.13 21.01
CA ASN A 30 19.15 8.06 21.02
C ASN A 30 18.83 8.56 19.60
N SER A 31 17.89 7.90 18.92
CA SER A 31 17.17 8.45 17.77
C SER A 31 15.70 8.60 18.19
N ASN A 32 15.20 9.84 18.14
CA ASN A 32 13.81 10.21 18.42
C ASN A 32 12.84 9.55 17.41
N THR A 33 12.66 8.27 17.48
CA THR A 33 11.49 7.58 16.98
C THR A 33 10.48 7.55 18.11
N SER A 34 9.42 8.33 18.01
CA SER A 34 8.27 8.22 18.90
C SER A 34 7.68 6.81 18.72
N SER A 35 8.14 5.86 19.52
CA SER A 35 7.58 4.51 19.52
C SER A 35 6.10 4.64 19.88
N LEU A 36 5.23 4.18 18.99
CA LEU A 36 3.81 4.10 19.25
C LEU A 36 3.61 3.17 20.45
N ASN A 37 3.20 3.73 21.59
CA ASN A 37 2.97 2.96 22.81
C ASN A 37 1.48 2.62 22.96
N ARG A 38 0.93 1.94 21.95
CA ARG A 38 -0.45 1.45 21.95
C ARG A 38 -0.55 0.06 21.33
N GLU A 39 -1.61 -0.64 21.61
CA GLU A 39 -1.88 -1.93 20.99
C GLU A 39 -2.14 -1.78 19.46
N ARG A 40 -1.60 -2.71 18.68
CA ARG A 40 -1.84 -2.80 17.23
C ARG A 40 -3.24 -3.33 16.96
N VAL A 41 -3.95 -2.69 16.06
CA VAL A 41 -5.31 -3.09 15.66
C VAL A 41 -5.29 -3.83 14.32
N ASP A 42 -6.26 -4.72 14.11
CA ASP A 42 -6.39 -5.50 12.87
C ASP A 42 -7.35 -4.87 11.84
N SER A 43 -7.97 -3.75 12.18
CA SER A 43 -8.85 -3.00 11.27
C SER A 43 -8.90 -1.52 11.64
N LEU A 44 -7.95 -0.75 11.13
CA LEU A 44 -7.90 0.71 11.24
C LEU A 44 -8.45 1.33 9.96
N LEU A 45 -9.53 2.12 10.06
CA LEU A 45 -10.07 2.83 8.90
C LEU A 45 -9.33 4.15 8.69
N VAL A 46 -8.67 4.28 7.54
CA VAL A 46 -7.96 5.49 7.12
C VAL A 46 -8.57 6.00 5.83
N SER A 47 -8.78 7.30 5.72
CA SER A 47 -9.33 7.93 4.51
C SER A 47 -8.58 9.21 4.18
N ASN A 48 -8.39 9.46 2.90
CA ASN A 48 -7.92 10.73 2.36
C ASN A 48 -8.74 11.11 1.11
N ASN A 49 -8.25 12.05 0.30
CA ASN A 49 -8.99 12.56 -0.86
C ASN A 49 -9.12 11.55 -2.00
N ILE A 50 -8.28 10.53 -2.07
CA ILE A 50 -8.20 9.60 -3.21
C ILE A 50 -8.64 8.17 -2.87
N PHE A 51 -8.49 7.73 -1.61
CA PHE A 51 -8.84 6.37 -1.21
C PHE A 51 -9.35 6.28 0.23
N GLN A 52 -10.00 5.15 0.52
CA GLN A 52 -10.33 4.68 1.84
C GLN A 52 -9.71 3.30 2.04
N ILE A 53 -9.05 3.08 3.18
CA ILE A 53 -8.30 1.87 3.49
C ILE A 53 -8.78 1.31 4.83
N SER A 54 -9.02 -0.01 4.90
CA SER A 54 -8.98 -0.75 6.16
C SER A 54 -7.60 -1.34 6.29
N TYR A 55 -6.83 -0.88 7.28
CA TYR A 55 -5.45 -1.25 7.47
C TYR A 55 -5.29 -2.18 8.68
N ASN A 56 -4.46 -3.20 8.53
CA ASN A 56 -4.13 -4.17 9.58
C ASN A 56 -2.73 -3.89 10.10
N GLU A 57 -2.65 -3.29 11.28
CA GLU A 57 -1.36 -2.97 11.90
C GLU A 57 -0.60 -4.18 12.43
N LYS A 58 -1.29 -5.32 12.68
CA LYS A 58 -0.65 -6.56 13.14
C LYS A 58 0.12 -7.24 12.01
N TYR A 59 -0.38 -7.12 10.78
CA TYR A 59 0.26 -7.66 9.58
C TYR A 59 0.95 -6.57 8.74
N GLU A 60 0.80 -5.30 9.13
CA GLU A 60 1.38 -4.13 8.45
C GLU A 60 1.02 -4.07 6.96
N GLN A 61 -0.25 -4.40 6.67
CA GLN A 61 -0.78 -4.42 5.30
C GLN A 61 -2.25 -4.00 5.27
N PRO A 62 -2.74 -3.45 4.15
CA PRO A 62 -4.15 -3.17 3.97
C PRO A 62 -4.98 -4.47 3.89
N ASN A 63 -6.11 -4.53 4.63
CA ASN A 63 -7.13 -5.56 4.45
C ASN A 63 -7.87 -5.35 3.13
N TRP A 64 -8.15 -4.09 2.80
CA TRP A 64 -8.74 -3.65 1.53
C TRP A 64 -8.49 -2.16 1.30
N VAL A 65 -8.49 -1.77 0.03
CA VAL A 65 -8.44 -0.37 -0.42
C VAL A 65 -9.60 -0.11 -1.36
N LYS A 66 -10.32 1.00 -1.14
CA LYS A 66 -11.41 1.47 -1.98
C LYS A 66 -11.04 2.83 -2.57
N TYR A 67 -11.12 2.95 -3.88
CA TYR A 67 -10.85 4.18 -4.63
C TYR A 67 -11.71 4.22 -5.90
N THR A 68 -11.73 5.39 -6.55
CA THR A 68 -12.37 5.58 -7.84
C THR A 68 -11.30 5.88 -8.89
N VAL A 69 -11.27 5.12 -9.96
CA VAL A 69 -10.41 5.39 -11.12
C VAL A 69 -11.18 6.28 -12.09
N ARG A 70 -10.53 7.37 -12.51
CA ARG A 70 -11.10 8.36 -13.43
C ARG A 70 -10.25 8.47 -14.68
N ASP A 71 -10.84 8.96 -15.75
CA ASP A 71 -10.07 9.51 -16.86
C ASP A 71 -9.43 10.81 -16.42
N ILE A 72 -8.12 10.82 -16.27
CA ILE A 72 -7.34 11.95 -15.75
C ILE A 72 -6.30 12.44 -16.74
N ILE A 73 -6.03 13.75 -16.70
CA ILE A 73 -4.87 14.33 -17.39
C ILE A 73 -3.65 14.16 -16.46
N LYS A 74 -2.65 13.41 -16.93
CA LYS A 74 -1.42 13.17 -16.19
C LYS A 74 -0.58 14.43 -16.10
N ASN A 75 -0.36 14.95 -14.89
CA ASN A 75 0.37 16.18 -14.60
C ASN A 75 1.53 16.01 -13.63
N ALA A 76 1.68 14.84 -13.02
CA ALA A 76 2.72 14.58 -12.02
C ALA A 76 3.59 13.37 -12.42
N ASP A 77 4.89 13.50 -12.15
CA ASP A 77 5.87 12.44 -12.33
C ASP A 77 6.22 11.82 -10.98
N ARG A 78 6.33 10.49 -10.95
CA ARG A 78 6.72 9.72 -9.77
C ARG A 78 8.23 9.76 -9.48
N ALA A 79 9.04 10.29 -10.39
CA ALA A 79 10.50 10.32 -10.24
C ALA A 79 10.91 11.04 -8.94
N GLY A 80 11.71 10.37 -8.12
CA GLY A 80 12.20 10.91 -6.84
C GLY A 80 11.24 10.82 -5.66
N ILE A 81 9.98 10.37 -5.85
CA ILE A 81 9.08 10.13 -4.72
C ILE A 81 9.53 8.87 -3.99
N GLN A 82 9.77 9.01 -2.69
CA GLN A 82 10.08 7.90 -1.79
C GLN A 82 8.82 7.44 -1.07
N PHE A 83 8.76 6.16 -0.70
CA PHE A 83 7.72 5.66 0.19
C PHE A 83 7.91 6.23 1.59
N TYR A 84 6.81 6.43 2.30
CA TYR A 84 6.82 7.03 3.64
C TYR A 84 5.85 6.33 4.59
N THR A 85 6.26 6.29 5.85
CA THR A 85 5.45 5.79 6.97
C THR A 85 4.52 6.89 7.50
N VAL A 86 3.48 6.50 8.24
CA VAL A 86 2.59 7.43 8.95
C VAL A 86 2.85 7.29 10.44
N ASP A 87 3.31 8.35 11.09
CA ASP A 87 3.78 8.34 12.48
C ASP A 87 2.81 7.74 13.52
N SER A 88 1.52 7.77 13.25
CA SER A 88 0.47 7.26 14.14
C SER A 88 0.02 5.84 13.84
N ILE A 89 0.59 5.17 12.83
CA ILE A 89 0.17 3.86 12.34
C ILE A 89 1.39 2.94 12.26
N TYR A 90 1.26 1.73 12.79
CA TYR A 90 2.28 0.68 12.58
C TYR A 90 2.19 0.18 11.14
N THR A 91 3.15 0.59 10.32
CA THR A 91 3.24 0.19 8.91
C THR A 91 4.49 -0.63 8.64
N SER A 92 4.50 -1.38 7.53
CA SER A 92 5.75 -1.83 6.93
C SER A 92 6.65 -0.63 6.59
N ASP A 93 7.92 -0.89 6.38
CA ASP A 93 8.93 0.10 6.01
C ASP A 93 9.92 -0.46 4.98
N ASP A 94 11.03 0.25 4.72
CA ASP A 94 12.00 -0.16 3.73
C ASP A 94 12.70 -1.50 4.06
N ASP A 95 12.85 -1.82 5.35
CA ASP A 95 13.54 -3.05 5.80
C ASP A 95 12.76 -4.32 5.43
N ASP A 96 11.41 -4.24 5.38
CA ASP A 96 10.56 -5.37 4.98
C ASP A 96 10.77 -5.79 3.53
N TYR A 97 11.29 -4.89 2.70
CA TYR A 97 11.50 -5.10 1.26
C TYR A 97 12.97 -5.27 0.89
N TYR A 98 13.88 -5.21 1.88
CA TYR A 98 15.31 -5.28 1.61
C TYR A 98 15.75 -6.71 1.28
N SER A 99 16.46 -6.87 0.17
CA SER A 99 17.14 -8.13 -0.25
C SER A 99 16.20 -9.36 -0.31
N ASN A 100 14.96 -9.17 -0.73
CA ASN A 100 13.99 -10.24 -0.92
C ASN A 100 13.24 -10.08 -2.26
N ARG A 101 12.23 -10.92 -2.50
CA ARG A 101 11.43 -10.92 -3.74
C ARG A 101 10.09 -10.18 -3.60
N TRP A 102 9.92 -9.42 -2.54
CA TRP A 102 8.70 -8.64 -2.33
C TRP A 102 8.87 -7.22 -2.86
N ASP A 103 7.98 -6.81 -3.73
CA ASP A 103 7.86 -5.43 -4.17
C ASP A 103 6.89 -4.67 -3.23
N ARG A 104 7.09 -3.36 -3.15
CA ARG A 104 6.13 -2.42 -2.58
C ARG A 104 4.96 -2.29 -3.54
N GLY A 105 3.99 -3.23 -3.47
CA GLY A 105 2.84 -3.27 -4.36
C GLY A 105 1.81 -2.23 -3.96
N HIS A 106 1.56 -1.24 -4.83
CA HIS A 106 0.49 -0.28 -4.61
C HIS A 106 -0.88 -0.96 -4.68
N MET A 107 -1.74 -0.72 -3.68
CA MET A 107 -3.13 -1.17 -3.71
C MET A 107 -4.02 -0.18 -4.48
N ALA A 108 -3.88 1.13 -4.24
CA ALA A 108 -4.37 2.19 -5.12
C ALA A 108 -3.22 2.62 -6.04
N PRO A 109 -3.28 2.32 -7.35
CA PRO A 109 -2.15 2.46 -8.25
C PRO A 109 -1.70 3.91 -8.46
N ALA A 110 -0.41 4.18 -8.38
CA ALA A 110 0.15 5.51 -8.62
C ALA A 110 -0.26 6.09 -9.99
N GLY A 111 -0.33 5.25 -11.03
CA GLY A 111 -0.72 5.66 -12.37
C GLY A 111 -2.18 6.09 -12.52
N SER A 112 -3.04 5.82 -11.53
CA SER A 112 -4.45 6.24 -11.50
C SER A 112 -4.67 7.56 -10.77
N PHE A 113 -3.60 8.14 -10.16
CA PHE A 113 -3.68 9.34 -9.33
C PHE A 113 -2.57 10.35 -9.61
N ASN A 114 -2.01 10.33 -10.81
CA ASN A 114 -0.95 11.26 -11.21
C ASN A 114 -1.46 12.52 -11.94
N ASP A 115 -2.70 12.90 -11.65
CA ASP A 115 -3.32 14.17 -12.05
C ASP A 115 -2.74 15.37 -11.27
N SER A 116 -2.28 15.14 -10.04
CA SER A 116 -1.56 16.11 -9.23
C SER A 116 -0.43 15.45 -8.44
N TYR A 117 0.57 16.26 -8.03
CA TYR A 117 1.64 15.77 -7.16
C TYR A 117 1.11 15.30 -5.80
N GLU A 118 0.14 15.98 -5.22
CA GLU A 118 -0.47 15.64 -3.94
C GLU A 118 -1.15 14.25 -3.98
N ASN A 119 -1.97 14.01 -5.01
CA ASN A 119 -2.65 12.74 -5.20
C ASN A 119 -1.65 11.62 -5.44
N LEU A 120 -0.69 11.85 -6.34
CA LEU A 120 0.38 10.89 -6.62
C LEU A 120 1.21 10.58 -5.37
N TYR A 121 1.66 11.61 -4.62
CA TYR A 121 2.43 11.43 -3.38
C TYR A 121 1.66 10.61 -2.35
N SER A 122 0.35 10.84 -2.21
CA SER A 122 -0.50 10.09 -1.28
C SER A 122 -0.50 8.58 -1.55
N THR A 123 -0.28 8.15 -2.79
CA THR A 123 -0.19 6.71 -3.12
C THR A 123 1.08 6.04 -2.58
N PHE A 124 2.13 6.80 -2.27
CA PHE A 124 3.41 6.29 -1.78
C PHE A 124 3.45 6.11 -0.25
N SER A 125 2.34 6.28 0.44
CA SER A 125 2.25 5.92 1.85
C SER A 125 2.27 4.40 2.03
N TYR A 126 3.03 3.90 3.01
CA TYR A 126 3.07 2.47 3.33
C TYR A 126 1.71 1.89 3.75
N ILE A 127 0.73 2.72 4.15
CA ILE A 127 -0.64 2.23 4.38
C ILE A 127 -1.34 1.77 3.09
N ASN A 128 -0.87 2.21 1.92
CA ASN A 128 -1.37 1.83 0.59
C ASN A 128 -0.55 0.71 -0.06
N VAL A 129 0.38 0.11 0.67
CA VAL A 129 1.33 -0.87 0.13
C VAL A 129 1.05 -2.24 0.70
N ALA A 130 1.10 -3.27 -0.15
CA ALA A 130 1.11 -4.67 0.24
C ALA A 130 2.40 -5.34 -0.24
N LEU A 131 2.84 -6.37 0.48
CA LEU A 131 3.90 -7.26 0.03
C LEU A 131 3.40 -8.03 -1.20
N GLN A 132 3.84 -7.63 -2.37
CA GLN A 132 3.52 -8.30 -3.63
C GLN A 132 4.75 -9.01 -4.19
N TYR A 133 4.57 -10.26 -4.60
CA TYR A 133 5.63 -10.99 -5.28
C TYR A 133 6.01 -10.26 -6.57
N ASP A 134 7.31 -10.15 -6.88
CA ASP A 134 7.82 -9.35 -7.99
C ASP A 134 7.19 -9.74 -9.35
N ASP A 135 7.04 -11.04 -9.62
CA ASP A 135 6.40 -11.52 -10.86
C ASP A 135 4.91 -11.12 -10.93
N LEU A 136 4.20 -11.08 -9.80
CA LEU A 136 2.83 -10.60 -9.75
C LEU A 136 2.77 -9.09 -9.97
N ASN A 137 3.54 -8.33 -9.17
CA ASN A 137 3.49 -6.87 -9.18
C ASN A 137 3.90 -6.27 -10.53
N ARG A 138 4.96 -6.84 -11.13
CA ARG A 138 5.51 -6.35 -12.42
C ARG A 138 4.85 -6.98 -13.65
N GLY A 139 4.00 -7.97 -13.46
CA GLY A 139 3.30 -8.72 -14.50
C GLY A 139 1.81 -8.41 -14.53
N VAL A 140 0.98 -9.41 -14.22
CA VAL A 140 -0.48 -9.36 -14.39
C VAL A 140 -1.14 -8.24 -13.57
N TRP A 141 -0.53 -7.79 -12.46
CA TRP A 141 -1.05 -6.68 -11.66
C TRP A 141 -0.98 -5.36 -12.43
N VAL A 142 0.14 -5.05 -13.07
CA VAL A 142 0.29 -3.88 -13.96
C VAL A 142 -0.69 -3.94 -15.12
N GLU A 143 -0.87 -5.13 -15.73
CA GLU A 143 -1.84 -5.31 -16.82
C GLU A 143 -3.28 -5.03 -16.36
N LEU A 144 -3.64 -5.47 -15.16
CA LEU A 144 -4.95 -5.18 -14.57
C LEU A 144 -5.14 -3.68 -14.30
N GLU A 145 -4.14 -3.01 -13.72
CA GLU A 145 -4.17 -1.57 -13.49
C GLU A 145 -4.35 -0.78 -14.79
N ASP A 146 -3.62 -1.15 -15.84
CA ASP A 146 -3.75 -0.53 -17.17
C ASP A 146 -5.14 -0.76 -17.74
N GLN A 147 -5.68 -1.96 -17.60
CA GLN A 147 -7.01 -2.29 -18.11
C GLN A 147 -8.10 -1.52 -17.35
N VAL A 148 -8.00 -1.37 -16.05
CA VAL A 148 -8.96 -0.58 -15.24
C VAL A 148 -8.91 0.90 -15.64
N ARG A 149 -7.72 1.47 -15.84
CA ARG A 149 -7.58 2.85 -16.36
C ARG A 149 -8.21 3.01 -17.74
N LYS A 150 -8.05 2.02 -18.61
CA LYS A 150 -8.69 2.02 -19.94
C LYS A 150 -10.21 1.98 -19.83
N TRP A 151 -10.75 1.17 -18.92
CA TRP A 151 -12.20 1.14 -18.70
C TRP A 151 -12.73 2.47 -18.17
N ALA A 152 -11.96 3.18 -17.33
CA ALA A 152 -12.35 4.52 -16.87
C ALA A 152 -12.44 5.53 -18.01
N VAL A 153 -11.56 5.44 -19.01
CA VAL A 153 -11.64 6.25 -20.25
C VAL A 153 -12.86 5.86 -21.07
N ASP A 154 -13.12 4.55 -21.24
CA ASP A 154 -14.16 4.05 -22.14
C ASP A 154 -15.58 4.21 -21.55
N PHE A 155 -15.73 4.09 -20.23
CA PHE A 155 -17.03 3.97 -19.54
C PHE A 155 -17.28 5.03 -18.45
N GLY A 156 -16.32 5.87 -18.16
CA GLY A 156 -16.38 6.83 -17.06
C GLY A 156 -15.87 6.25 -15.73
N ASP A 157 -16.08 6.98 -14.66
CA ASP A 157 -15.58 6.64 -13.31
C ASP A 157 -15.89 5.20 -12.89
N ILE A 158 -14.87 4.47 -12.45
CA ILE A 158 -14.94 3.07 -12.00
C ILE A 158 -14.51 2.95 -10.55
#